data_ce622da2a4bac8eb4eda3d1e48cdce5e
#
_entry.id   ce622da2a4bac8eb4eda3d1e48cdce5e
#
_cell.length_a   1.000
_cell.length_b   1.000
_cell.length_c   1.000
_cell.angle_alpha   90.00
_cell.angle_beta   90.00
_cell.angle_gamma   90.00
#
_symmetry.space_group_name_H-M   'P 1'
#
loop_
_entity.id
_entity.type
_entity.pdbx_description
1 polymer ?
#
loop_
_entity_poly.entity_id
_entity_poly.type
_entity_poly.pdbx_seq_one_letter_code
_entity_poly.pdbx_strand_id
1 'polypeptide(L)'
;MATDHLLGLLLGTEEDWPRAFEELIRRGAQSLTYEGETHTLETERVTTEPFNLRATPRHSLVIDRLAHWYYVPREWLKKVSLMNNVYLMNNPFTFQAMEKHTAYCAMMRLGLKVPETWMIPHKQPPENERFPYMAAKYNQQFRLEDVAEKVGYPLYMKPFDGGAWVGVTRIKDDDDLHKGYDESGERLMHLQAAVEDFEVFARSLSIGAETMVMHFDPDRPMHDRYQVSHGFLTPELGEEIVIISKLINAFFLWEFNSCETIVKDGEAFPIDYANACPDVSLISLHYYFPWAMKALAKWAIFCTVTDRRMRIDQDTRRYFDIGDRTDLSYEEKLEEYRKIADEHFDTARYYEFCDKHLPHMDEVMLDYVEGPDFDQMLVETVTSTFPRHEHEKFIPHYRGLLAAWANDQKASVPKI
;
A
#
# COMPACT_ATOMS: atom_id res chain seq x y z
N MET A 1 24.23 27.26 -7.52
CA MET A 1 24.97 26.08 -7.02
C MET A 1 24.04 24.90 -7.21
N ALA A 2 24.55 23.70 -7.46
CA ALA A 2 23.69 22.52 -7.51
C ALA A 2 23.32 22.11 -6.07
N THR A 3 22.08 21.69 -5.86
CA THR A 3 21.60 21.09 -4.61
C THR A 3 21.57 19.58 -4.79
N ASP A 4 22.39 18.87 -3.98
CA ASP A 4 22.54 17.43 -4.08
C ASP A 4 21.55 16.71 -3.16
N HIS A 5 20.85 15.70 -3.69
CA HIS A 5 19.89 14.89 -2.97
C HIS A 5 20.24 13.42 -3.04
N LEU A 6 20.15 12.75 -1.90
CA LEU A 6 20.34 11.31 -1.79
C LEU A 6 19.02 10.63 -1.40
N LEU A 7 18.50 9.78 -2.27
CA LEU A 7 17.29 9.00 -2.07
C LEU A 7 17.64 7.64 -1.45
N GLY A 8 17.21 7.40 -0.23
CA GLY A 8 17.47 6.16 0.50
C GLY A 8 16.43 5.08 0.18
N LEU A 9 16.89 3.86 -0.04
CA LEU A 9 16.04 2.67 -0.17
C LEU A 9 16.30 1.76 1.04
N LEU A 10 15.34 1.71 1.96
CA LEU A 10 15.41 0.86 3.15
C LEU A 10 14.69 -0.45 2.85
N LEU A 11 15.45 -1.47 2.45
CA LEU A 11 14.98 -2.68 1.78
C LEU A 11 15.07 -3.93 2.65
N GLY A 12 14.23 -4.94 2.33
CA GLY A 12 14.42 -6.33 2.71
C GLY A 12 15.39 -7.05 1.77
N THR A 13 14.87 -8.07 1.08
CA THR A 13 15.64 -8.89 0.13
C THR A 13 15.30 -8.58 -1.32
N GLU A 14 14.54 -7.53 -1.56
CA GLU A 14 14.10 -7.11 -2.89
C GLU A 14 15.28 -6.63 -3.74
N GLU A 15 15.35 -7.07 -4.98
CA GLU A 15 16.39 -6.69 -5.94
C GLU A 15 15.83 -6.11 -7.25
N ASP A 16 14.64 -6.53 -7.67
CA ASP A 16 14.03 -6.15 -8.95
C ASP A 16 13.56 -4.68 -8.97
N TRP A 17 12.60 -4.32 -8.11
CA TRP A 17 12.05 -2.98 -8.10
C TRP A 17 13.07 -1.91 -7.66
N PRO A 18 14.01 -2.16 -6.71
CA PRO A 18 15.04 -1.17 -6.40
C PRO A 18 15.94 -0.85 -7.61
N ARG A 19 16.38 -1.88 -8.36
CA ARG A 19 17.16 -1.66 -9.59
C ARG A 19 16.40 -0.85 -10.63
N ALA A 20 15.10 -1.13 -10.80
CA ALA A 20 14.28 -0.37 -11.74
C ALA A 20 14.12 1.09 -11.30
N PHE A 21 13.91 1.33 -9.99
CA PHE A 21 13.85 2.68 -9.43
C PHE A 21 15.19 3.43 -9.60
N GLU A 22 16.32 2.79 -9.21
CA GLU A 22 17.67 3.35 -9.36
C GLU A 22 17.95 3.74 -10.81
N GLU A 23 17.59 2.87 -11.77
CA GLU A 23 17.75 3.14 -13.21
C GLU A 23 16.87 4.29 -13.69
N LEU A 24 15.62 4.40 -13.23
CA LEU A 24 14.75 5.51 -13.60
C LEU A 24 15.29 6.86 -13.10
N ILE A 25 15.80 6.91 -11.86
CA ILE A 25 16.44 8.13 -11.33
C ILE A 25 17.67 8.48 -12.19
N ARG A 26 18.53 7.50 -12.45
CA ARG A 26 19.75 7.70 -13.23
C ARG A 26 19.48 8.15 -14.69
N ARG A 27 18.50 7.56 -15.36
CA ARG A 27 18.18 7.84 -16.77
C ARG A 27 17.32 9.09 -16.93
N GLY A 28 16.36 9.29 -16.01
CA GLY A 28 15.31 10.30 -16.19
C GLY A 28 15.47 11.56 -15.35
N ALA A 29 16.21 11.51 -14.23
CA ALA A 29 16.21 12.62 -13.28
C ALA A 29 17.55 12.84 -12.55
N GLN A 30 18.66 12.31 -13.04
CA GLN A 30 19.97 12.52 -12.38
C GLN A 30 20.29 14.00 -12.19
N SER A 31 19.84 14.87 -13.09
CA SER A 31 19.95 16.33 -12.96
C SER A 31 18.68 17.00 -13.49
N LEU A 32 18.09 17.86 -12.67
CA LEU A 32 16.82 18.53 -12.94
C LEU A 32 16.92 20.01 -12.53
N THR A 33 16.33 20.91 -13.33
CA THR A 33 16.21 22.34 -12.99
C THR A 33 14.81 22.64 -12.48
N TYR A 34 14.72 23.17 -11.26
CA TYR A 34 13.48 23.63 -10.64
C TYR A 34 13.67 25.01 -10.00
N GLU A 35 12.77 25.96 -10.27
CA GLU A 35 12.81 27.36 -9.78
C GLU A 35 14.18 28.05 -10.01
N GLY A 36 14.89 27.68 -11.06
CA GLY A 36 16.19 28.27 -11.42
C GLY A 36 17.40 27.63 -10.71
N GLU A 37 17.18 26.65 -9.84
CA GLU A 37 18.22 25.86 -9.20
C GLU A 37 18.38 24.50 -9.89
N THR A 38 19.61 24.01 -9.93
CA THR A 38 19.91 22.66 -10.42
C THR A 38 19.94 21.69 -9.25
N HIS A 39 19.11 20.64 -9.33
CA HIS A 39 19.07 19.54 -8.37
C HIS A 39 19.70 18.30 -8.97
N THR A 40 20.59 17.63 -8.22
CA THR A 40 21.14 16.33 -8.58
C THR A 40 20.54 15.26 -7.66
N LEU A 41 20.15 14.13 -8.23
CA LEU A 41 19.56 13.04 -7.49
C LEU A 41 20.37 11.76 -7.65
N GLU A 42 20.73 11.16 -6.52
CA GLU A 42 21.38 9.87 -6.43
C GLU A 42 20.60 8.93 -5.52
N THR A 43 20.83 7.63 -5.64
CA THR A 43 20.17 6.60 -4.84
C THR A 43 21.18 5.85 -3.97
N GLU A 44 20.76 5.43 -2.78
CA GLU A 44 21.57 4.60 -1.89
C GLU A 44 20.69 3.56 -1.18
N ARG A 45 21.19 2.31 -1.10
CA ARG A 45 20.56 1.28 -0.28
C ARG A 45 20.95 1.47 1.18
N VAL A 46 19.94 1.73 2.03
CA VAL A 46 20.16 2.10 3.44
C VAL A 46 20.38 0.85 4.27
N THR A 47 21.46 0.82 5.03
CA THR A 47 21.69 -0.15 6.10
C THR A 47 21.48 0.50 7.46
N THR A 48 20.68 -0.12 8.31
CA THR A 48 20.49 0.33 9.68
C THR A 48 21.42 -0.43 10.61
N GLU A 49 22.46 0.25 11.06
CA GLU A 49 23.39 -0.20 12.10
C GLU A 49 23.12 0.59 13.41
N PRO A 50 23.84 0.31 14.50
CA PRO A 50 23.77 1.17 15.68
C PRO A 50 23.98 2.64 15.29
N PHE A 51 23.02 3.49 15.61
CA PHE A 51 23.02 4.88 15.20
C PHE A 51 23.01 5.85 16.38
N ASN A 52 23.74 6.95 16.20
CA ASN A 52 23.72 8.06 17.14
C ASN A 52 22.48 8.94 16.88
N LEU A 53 21.67 9.20 17.90
CA LEU A 53 20.48 10.02 17.78
C LEU A 53 20.74 11.45 17.29
N ARG A 54 21.95 11.97 17.47
CA ARG A 54 22.37 13.31 17.03
C ARG A 54 23.03 13.34 15.66
N ALA A 55 23.41 12.17 15.10
CA ALA A 55 24.05 12.13 13.78
C ALA A 55 23.05 12.56 12.70
N THR A 56 23.50 13.40 11.78
CA THR A 56 22.70 13.82 10.63
C THR A 56 22.81 12.78 9.52
N PRO A 57 21.71 12.24 9.01
CA PRO A 57 21.73 11.36 7.84
C PRO A 57 22.04 12.18 6.58
N ARG A 58 22.51 11.49 5.53
CA ARG A 58 22.77 12.10 4.23
C ARG A 58 21.52 12.18 3.33
N HIS A 59 20.49 11.42 3.68
CA HIS A 59 19.31 11.23 2.85
C HIS A 59 18.35 12.42 2.94
N SER A 60 17.83 12.83 1.79
CA SER A 60 16.73 13.80 1.67
C SER A 60 15.37 13.11 1.78
N LEU A 61 15.26 11.91 1.23
CA LEU A 61 14.05 11.06 1.25
C LEU A 61 14.44 9.61 1.48
N VAL A 62 13.58 8.83 2.16
CA VAL A 62 13.73 7.37 2.29
C VAL A 62 12.43 6.66 1.95
N ILE A 63 12.52 5.68 1.04
CA ILE A 63 11.44 4.72 0.75
C ILE A 63 11.64 3.51 1.68
N ASP A 64 10.62 3.19 2.47
CA ASP A 64 10.68 2.15 3.48
C ASP A 64 9.92 0.88 3.10
N ARG A 65 10.60 -0.26 3.28
CA ARG A 65 10.03 -1.61 3.13
C ARG A 65 10.18 -2.48 4.39
N LEU A 66 10.87 -1.98 5.44
CA LEU A 66 11.23 -2.78 6.62
C LEU A 66 10.55 -2.38 7.91
N ALA A 67 10.23 -1.12 8.10
CA ALA A 67 9.82 -0.59 9.39
C ALA A 67 8.47 -1.15 9.89
N HIS A 68 7.65 -1.68 8.98
CA HIS A 68 6.43 -2.38 9.38
C HIS A 68 6.76 -3.64 10.21
N TRP A 69 7.79 -4.37 9.85
CA TRP A 69 8.16 -5.65 10.47
C TRP A 69 9.23 -5.54 11.55
N TYR A 70 10.15 -4.57 11.43
CA TYR A 70 11.35 -4.51 12.25
C TYR A 70 11.44 -3.20 13.05
N TYR A 71 11.72 -3.33 14.36
CA TYR A 71 11.78 -2.17 15.26
C TYR A 71 12.99 -1.27 14.97
N VAL A 72 14.18 -1.82 14.73
CA VAL A 72 15.39 -1.00 14.55
C VAL A 72 15.28 -0.04 13.36
N PRO A 73 14.90 -0.49 12.15
CA PRO A 73 14.60 0.42 11.05
C PRO A 73 13.51 1.44 11.40
N ARG A 74 12.42 1.03 12.04
CA ARG A 74 11.32 1.92 12.45
C ARG A 74 11.80 3.05 13.35
N GLU A 75 12.60 2.73 14.37
CA GLU A 75 13.12 3.74 15.31
C GLU A 75 14.15 4.66 14.63
N TRP A 76 14.92 4.13 13.67
CA TRP A 76 15.79 4.97 12.85
C TRP A 76 14.97 5.96 11.99
N LEU A 77 13.91 5.52 11.34
CA LEU A 77 13.02 6.39 10.55
C LEU A 77 12.37 7.47 11.43
N LYS A 78 11.86 7.11 12.62
CA LYS A 78 11.34 8.10 13.58
C LYS A 78 12.39 9.14 13.94
N LYS A 79 13.62 8.70 14.20
CA LYS A 79 14.76 9.58 14.52
C LYS A 79 15.05 10.55 13.37
N VAL A 80 15.19 10.06 12.14
CA VAL A 80 15.57 10.92 11.00
C VAL A 80 14.46 11.88 10.60
N SER A 81 13.21 11.50 10.81
CA SER A 81 12.07 12.39 10.63
C SER A 81 12.04 13.52 11.68
N LEU A 82 12.13 13.17 12.98
CA LEU A 82 12.05 14.16 14.06
C LEU A 82 13.25 15.09 14.15
N MET A 83 14.45 14.54 13.93
CA MET A 83 15.69 15.27 14.17
C MET A 83 16.26 15.96 12.92
N ASN A 84 15.88 15.52 11.73
CA ASN A 84 16.58 15.88 10.50
C ASN A 84 15.64 16.25 9.34
N ASN A 85 14.31 16.19 9.52
CA ASN A 85 13.31 16.48 8.50
C ASN A 85 13.45 15.65 7.21
N VAL A 86 13.96 14.42 7.32
CA VAL A 86 14.02 13.51 6.18
C VAL A 86 12.60 13.12 5.77
N TYR A 87 12.30 13.21 4.49
CA TYR A 87 11.01 12.80 3.96
C TYR A 87 10.90 11.28 3.91
N LEU A 88 9.81 10.71 4.41
CA LEU A 88 9.65 9.27 4.52
C LEU A 88 8.41 8.78 3.77
N MET A 89 8.55 7.76 2.98
CA MET A 89 7.48 6.97 2.41
C MET A 89 7.46 5.59 3.12
N ASN A 90 6.69 5.32 4.21
CA ASN A 90 5.58 6.12 4.78
C ASN A 90 5.93 6.76 6.14
N ASN A 91 4.92 7.39 6.75
CA ASN A 91 5.01 7.96 8.09
C ASN A 91 5.19 6.86 9.17
N PRO A 92 6.32 6.83 9.92
CA PRO A 92 6.60 5.78 10.90
C PRO A 92 5.78 5.92 12.19
N PHE A 93 5.12 7.05 12.44
CA PHE A 93 4.30 7.28 13.63
C PHE A 93 2.88 6.71 13.50
N THR A 94 2.47 6.37 12.27
CA THR A 94 1.16 5.79 11.99
C THR A 94 1.21 4.29 11.69
N PHE A 95 2.34 3.62 11.92
CA PHE A 95 2.45 2.17 11.69
C PHE A 95 1.51 1.32 12.56
N GLN A 96 1.17 1.78 13.75
CA GLN A 96 0.13 1.13 14.56
C GLN A 96 -1.25 1.18 13.91
N ALA A 97 -1.52 2.19 13.09
CA ALA A 97 -2.75 2.29 12.33
C ALA A 97 -2.83 1.30 11.13
N MET A 98 -1.73 0.63 10.79
CA MET A 98 -1.73 -0.52 9.87
C MET A 98 -2.35 -1.77 10.49
N GLU A 99 -2.65 -1.77 11.77
CA GLU A 99 -3.52 -2.74 12.37
C GLU A 99 -4.91 -2.61 11.76
N LYS A 100 -5.48 -3.73 11.31
CA LYS A 100 -6.80 -3.75 10.68
C LYS A 100 -7.88 -3.10 11.56
N HIS A 101 -7.78 -3.30 12.88
CA HIS A 101 -8.75 -2.77 13.84
C HIS A 101 -8.90 -1.25 13.77
N THR A 102 -7.80 -0.51 13.94
CA THR A 102 -7.82 0.96 13.92
C THR A 102 -8.34 1.49 12.58
N ALA A 103 -7.92 0.85 11.49
CA ALA A 103 -8.35 1.21 10.15
C ALA A 103 -9.85 0.95 9.94
N TYR A 104 -10.39 -0.19 10.37
CA TYR A 104 -11.84 -0.47 10.30
C TYR A 104 -12.65 0.56 11.10
N CYS A 105 -12.27 0.83 12.36
CA CYS A 105 -12.96 1.82 13.19
C CYS A 105 -12.98 3.21 12.53
N ALA A 106 -11.85 3.65 11.98
CA ALA A 106 -11.76 4.94 11.31
C ALA A 106 -12.67 4.98 10.07
N MET A 107 -12.57 3.98 9.20
CA MET A 107 -13.32 3.95 7.93
C MET A 107 -14.83 3.81 8.15
N MET A 108 -15.26 3.01 9.14
CA MET A 108 -16.67 2.94 9.54
C MET A 108 -17.20 4.31 9.99
N ARG A 109 -16.41 5.03 10.81
CA ARG A 109 -16.80 6.37 11.26
C ARG A 109 -16.87 7.39 10.12
N LEU A 110 -16.03 7.23 9.10
CA LEU A 110 -16.08 8.05 7.89
C LEU A 110 -17.26 7.70 6.97
N GLY A 111 -18.02 6.65 7.29
CA GLY A 111 -19.20 6.24 6.55
C GLY A 111 -18.90 5.35 5.33
N LEU A 112 -17.69 4.78 5.23
CA LEU A 112 -17.40 3.81 4.19
C LEU A 112 -18.13 2.48 4.45
N LYS A 113 -18.45 1.77 3.38
CA LYS A 113 -19.20 0.49 3.40
C LYS A 113 -18.30 -0.68 3.86
N VAL A 114 -17.77 -0.59 5.07
CA VAL A 114 -16.98 -1.69 5.67
C VAL A 114 -17.94 -2.79 6.12
N PRO A 115 -17.70 -4.07 5.78
CA PRO A 115 -18.54 -5.18 6.25
C PRO A 115 -18.60 -5.25 7.77
N GLU A 116 -19.71 -5.73 8.32
CA GLU A 116 -19.89 -5.90 9.77
C GLU A 116 -18.69 -6.65 10.37
N THR A 117 -18.08 -6.07 11.37
CA THR A 117 -16.81 -6.57 11.93
C THR A 117 -16.83 -6.49 13.45
N TRP A 118 -16.50 -7.59 14.09
CA TRP A 118 -16.35 -7.71 15.53
C TRP A 118 -14.94 -8.13 15.89
N MET A 119 -14.38 -7.53 16.94
CA MET A 119 -13.14 -8.02 17.55
C MET A 119 -13.46 -9.02 18.64
N ILE A 120 -12.76 -10.16 18.64
CA ILE A 120 -12.83 -11.17 19.68
C ILE A 120 -11.51 -11.26 20.43
N PRO A 121 -11.53 -11.50 21.75
CA PRO A 121 -10.34 -11.68 22.55
C PRO A 121 -9.49 -12.86 22.06
N HIS A 122 -8.21 -12.87 22.42
CA HIS A 122 -7.34 -14.00 22.16
C HIS A 122 -7.82 -15.27 22.88
N LYS A 123 -7.67 -16.44 22.25
CA LYS A 123 -8.01 -17.74 22.86
C LYS A 123 -7.11 -18.05 24.05
N GLN A 124 -5.81 -17.78 23.88
CA GLN A 124 -4.80 -17.94 24.93
C GLN A 124 -4.22 -16.58 25.25
N PRO A 125 -4.30 -16.14 26.53
CA PRO A 125 -3.68 -14.89 26.89
C PRO A 125 -2.15 -14.96 26.74
N PRO A 126 -1.50 -13.89 26.31
CA PRO A 126 -0.04 -13.82 26.27
C PRO A 126 0.55 -14.09 27.67
N GLU A 127 1.68 -14.79 27.71
CA GLU A 127 2.39 -15.01 28.97
C GLU A 127 2.81 -13.67 29.59
N ASN A 128 2.17 -13.34 30.72
CA ASN A 128 2.47 -12.15 31.50
C ASN A 128 2.15 -12.42 32.97
N GLU A 129 3.10 -12.17 33.87
CA GLU A 129 2.95 -12.41 35.29
C GLU A 129 1.73 -11.72 35.91
N ARG A 130 1.30 -10.59 35.37
CA ARG A 130 0.15 -9.82 35.87
C ARG A 130 -1.16 -10.23 35.20
N PHE A 131 -1.14 -10.91 34.09
CA PHE A 131 -2.33 -11.25 33.31
C PHE A 131 -3.34 -12.09 34.08
N PRO A 132 -2.97 -13.15 34.87
CA PRO A 132 -3.92 -13.94 35.63
C PRO A 132 -4.74 -13.10 36.59
N TYR A 133 -4.14 -12.10 37.24
CA TYR A 133 -4.84 -11.19 38.13
C TYR A 133 -5.84 -10.30 37.42
N MET A 134 -5.45 -9.80 36.24
CA MET A 134 -6.33 -8.96 35.41
C MET A 134 -7.47 -9.80 34.85
N ALA A 135 -7.19 -10.97 34.29
CA ALA A 135 -8.18 -11.88 33.75
C ALA A 135 -9.23 -12.29 34.80
N ALA A 136 -8.79 -12.69 35.96
CA ALA A 136 -9.70 -13.07 37.07
C ALA A 136 -10.63 -11.92 37.49
N LYS A 137 -10.20 -10.67 37.38
CA LYS A 137 -10.96 -9.50 37.81
C LYS A 137 -11.85 -8.89 36.72
N TYR A 138 -11.40 -8.89 35.46
CA TYR A 138 -12.03 -8.11 34.40
C TYR A 138 -12.50 -8.94 33.19
N ASN A 139 -12.11 -10.23 33.12
CA ASN A 139 -12.51 -11.07 32.02
C ASN A 139 -14.00 -11.41 32.10
N GLN A 140 -14.77 -10.99 31.10
CA GLN A 140 -16.17 -11.39 30.98
C GLN A 140 -16.24 -12.62 30.06
N GLN A 141 -16.99 -13.61 30.48
CA GLN A 141 -17.28 -14.76 29.64
C GLN A 141 -18.23 -14.31 28.52
N PHE A 142 -17.95 -14.76 27.31
CA PHE A 142 -18.81 -14.57 26.14
C PHE A 142 -18.97 -15.90 25.40
N ARG A 143 -20.04 -16.01 24.66
CA ARG A 143 -20.22 -17.12 23.74
C ARG A 143 -19.78 -16.68 22.35
N LEU A 144 -18.89 -17.45 21.76
CA LEU A 144 -18.31 -17.14 20.46
C LEU A 144 -19.39 -17.18 19.36
N GLU A 145 -20.31 -18.11 19.49
CA GLU A 145 -21.47 -18.28 18.60
C GLU A 145 -22.39 -17.05 18.59
N ASP A 146 -22.62 -16.44 19.75
CA ASP A 146 -23.46 -15.24 19.85
C ASP A 146 -22.86 -14.05 19.08
N VAL A 147 -21.52 -14.01 18.95
CA VAL A 147 -20.83 -13.00 18.13
C VAL A 147 -20.94 -13.37 16.65
N ALA A 148 -20.69 -14.62 16.30
CA ALA A 148 -20.78 -15.10 14.94
C ALA A 148 -22.21 -14.96 14.36
N GLU A 149 -23.25 -15.19 15.18
CA GLU A 149 -24.64 -14.97 14.82
C GLU A 149 -24.93 -13.51 14.42
N LYS A 150 -24.30 -12.55 15.12
CA LYS A 150 -24.45 -11.11 14.82
C LYS A 150 -23.73 -10.71 13.53
N VAL A 151 -22.57 -11.32 13.27
CA VAL A 151 -21.81 -11.08 12.04
C VAL A 151 -22.49 -11.75 10.84
N GLY A 152 -23.02 -12.96 11.04
CA GLY A 152 -23.63 -13.80 10.00
C GLY A 152 -22.61 -14.71 9.32
N TYR A 153 -23.06 -15.96 9.00
CA TYR A 153 -22.27 -16.90 8.21
C TYR A 153 -22.58 -16.77 6.71
N PRO A 154 -21.57 -16.99 5.83
CA PRO A 154 -20.18 -17.20 6.16
C PRO A 154 -19.48 -15.89 6.57
N LEU A 155 -18.42 -16.02 7.36
CA LEU A 155 -17.59 -14.91 7.81
C LEU A 155 -16.11 -15.22 7.66
N TYR A 156 -15.27 -14.21 7.79
CA TYR A 156 -13.81 -14.37 7.85
C TYR A 156 -13.31 -14.10 9.26
N MET A 157 -12.49 -15.01 9.77
CA MET A 157 -11.67 -14.80 10.95
C MET A 157 -10.30 -14.30 10.52
N LYS A 158 -9.93 -13.09 10.94
CA LYS A 158 -8.71 -12.39 10.50
C LYS A 158 -7.91 -11.92 11.72
N PRO A 159 -6.58 -12.07 11.75
CA PRO A 159 -5.76 -11.41 12.77
C PRO A 159 -5.98 -9.88 12.74
N PHE A 160 -5.91 -9.25 13.91
CA PHE A 160 -6.06 -7.79 13.99
C PHE A 160 -4.91 -7.04 13.31
N ASP A 161 -3.75 -7.67 13.18
CA ASP A 161 -2.54 -7.16 12.55
C ASP A 161 -1.99 -8.16 11.50
N GLY A 162 -1.00 -7.71 10.74
CA GLY A 162 -0.34 -8.52 9.72
C GLY A 162 -1.01 -8.42 8.34
N GLY A 163 -0.46 -9.17 7.38
CA GLY A 163 -0.83 -9.12 5.97
C GLY A 163 -0.58 -10.45 5.24
N ALA A 164 -0.59 -10.41 3.92
CA ALA A 164 -0.34 -11.56 3.05
C ALA A 164 -1.28 -12.77 3.28
N TRP A 165 -2.49 -12.54 3.77
CA TRP A 165 -3.49 -13.58 4.09
C TRP A 165 -3.08 -14.55 5.21
N VAL A 166 -1.99 -14.29 5.92
CA VAL A 166 -1.51 -15.16 7.00
C VAL A 166 -2.49 -15.15 8.16
N GLY A 167 -3.04 -16.33 8.49
CA GLY A 167 -4.00 -16.53 9.57
C GLY A 167 -5.43 -16.07 9.27
N VAL A 168 -5.75 -15.75 8.02
CA VAL A 168 -7.11 -15.47 7.55
C VAL A 168 -7.80 -16.80 7.24
N THR A 169 -8.96 -17.06 7.86
CA THR A 169 -9.72 -18.30 7.70
C THR A 169 -11.17 -17.97 7.37
N ARG A 170 -11.72 -18.61 6.35
CA ARG A 170 -13.15 -18.55 6.04
C ARG A 170 -13.89 -19.53 6.95
N ILE A 171 -14.91 -19.03 7.63
CA ILE A 171 -15.73 -19.74 8.63
C ILE A 171 -17.14 -19.89 8.06
N LYS A 172 -17.60 -21.11 7.96
CA LYS A 172 -18.90 -21.46 7.35
C LYS A 172 -19.98 -21.79 8.39
N ASP A 173 -19.54 -22.28 9.55
CA ASP A 173 -20.37 -22.78 10.64
C ASP A 173 -19.63 -22.73 11.97
N ASP A 174 -20.31 -23.19 13.03
CA ASP A 174 -19.78 -23.21 14.40
C ASP A 174 -18.56 -24.14 14.55
N ASP A 175 -18.48 -25.22 13.82
CA ASP A 175 -17.35 -26.15 13.89
C ASP A 175 -16.08 -25.49 13.33
N ASP A 176 -16.18 -24.82 12.18
CA ASP A 176 -15.11 -24.01 11.61
C ASP A 176 -14.72 -22.86 12.54
N LEU A 177 -15.71 -22.22 13.20
CA LEU A 177 -15.53 -21.12 14.11
C LEU A 177 -14.67 -21.52 15.31
N HIS A 178 -15.04 -22.62 15.99
CA HIS A 178 -14.29 -23.11 17.13
C HIS A 178 -12.88 -23.54 16.75
N LYS A 179 -12.76 -24.25 15.64
CA LYS A 179 -11.44 -24.67 15.12
C LYS A 179 -10.54 -23.46 14.84
N GLY A 180 -11.03 -22.48 14.10
CA GLY A 180 -10.27 -21.27 13.78
C GLY A 180 -9.87 -20.49 15.04
N TYR A 181 -10.77 -20.41 16.02
CA TYR A 181 -10.48 -19.75 17.27
C TYR A 181 -9.45 -20.52 18.13
N ASP A 182 -9.51 -21.85 18.16
CA ASP A 182 -8.50 -22.65 18.84
C ASP A 182 -7.11 -22.50 18.21
N GLU A 183 -7.05 -22.43 16.87
CA GLU A 183 -5.82 -22.22 16.10
C GLU A 183 -5.27 -20.80 16.19
N SER A 184 -6.07 -19.81 16.60
CA SER A 184 -5.64 -18.42 16.72
C SER A 184 -4.61 -18.19 17.84
N GLY A 185 -4.65 -19.02 18.91
CA GLY A 185 -3.71 -18.96 20.02
C GLY A 185 -3.73 -17.61 20.75
N GLU A 186 -2.59 -16.94 20.77
CA GLU A 186 -2.41 -15.65 21.44
C GLU A 186 -2.81 -14.43 20.59
N ARG A 187 -3.27 -14.65 19.35
CA ARG A 187 -3.63 -13.54 18.45
C ARG A 187 -5.02 -13.00 18.76
N LEU A 188 -5.17 -11.68 18.72
CA LEU A 188 -6.46 -11.03 18.64
C LEU A 188 -7.03 -11.20 17.22
N MET A 189 -8.32 -11.53 17.14
CA MET A 189 -8.95 -11.81 15.86
C MET A 189 -10.15 -10.90 15.62
N HIS A 190 -10.41 -10.60 14.35
CA HIS A 190 -11.69 -10.05 13.90
C HIS A 190 -12.53 -11.17 13.30
N LEU A 191 -13.84 -11.11 13.57
CA LEU A 191 -14.86 -11.80 12.79
C LEU A 191 -15.49 -10.74 11.87
N GLN A 192 -15.39 -10.92 10.55
CA GLN A 192 -15.93 -10.01 9.56
C GLN A 192 -16.86 -10.73 8.62
N ALA A 193 -18.03 -10.14 8.37
CA ALA A 193 -19.00 -10.67 7.42
C ALA A 193 -18.36 -10.86 6.03
N ALA A 194 -18.60 -12.01 5.41
CA ALA A 194 -18.14 -12.26 4.06
C ALA A 194 -19.03 -11.51 3.07
N VAL A 195 -18.42 -10.84 2.10
CA VAL A 195 -19.13 -10.33 0.92
C VAL A 195 -19.03 -11.44 -0.13
N GLU A 196 -20.09 -12.23 -0.25
CA GLU A 196 -20.15 -13.34 -1.21
C GLU A 196 -20.79 -12.93 -2.54
N ASP A 197 -20.55 -13.72 -3.58
CA ASP A 197 -21.12 -13.50 -4.92
C ASP A 197 -20.82 -12.10 -5.46
N PHE A 198 -19.60 -11.62 -5.20
CA PHE A 198 -19.14 -10.34 -5.71
C PHE A 198 -18.77 -10.44 -7.21
N GLU A 199 -18.95 -9.33 -7.93
CA GLU A 199 -18.65 -9.28 -9.35
C GLU A 199 -17.15 -9.03 -9.60
N VAL A 200 -16.52 -8.21 -8.75
CA VAL A 200 -15.11 -7.78 -8.93
C VAL A 200 -14.38 -7.76 -7.60
N PHE A 201 -13.16 -8.28 -7.60
CA PHE A 201 -12.18 -7.99 -6.58
C PHE A 201 -11.15 -7.02 -7.18
N ALA A 202 -11.11 -5.81 -6.67
CA ALA A 202 -10.18 -4.79 -7.10
C ALA A 202 -9.07 -4.61 -6.06
N ARG A 203 -7.83 -4.46 -6.54
CA ARG A 203 -6.71 -4.04 -5.71
C ARG A 203 -6.17 -2.72 -6.22
N SER A 204 -6.16 -1.71 -5.37
CA SER A 204 -5.57 -0.42 -5.70
C SER A 204 -4.16 -0.33 -5.11
N LEU A 205 -3.25 0.26 -5.87
CA LEU A 205 -1.92 0.67 -5.44
C LEU A 205 -1.83 2.18 -5.56
N SER A 206 -1.63 2.85 -4.42
CA SER A 206 -1.48 4.30 -4.37
C SER A 206 -0.04 4.67 -4.05
N ILE A 207 0.50 5.61 -4.81
CA ILE A 207 1.85 6.14 -4.67
C ILE A 207 1.75 7.68 -4.77
N GLY A 208 1.83 8.34 -3.63
CA GLY A 208 1.59 9.78 -3.56
C GLY A 208 0.23 10.16 -4.12
N ALA A 209 0.23 11.05 -5.11
CA ALA A 209 -0.98 11.53 -5.77
C ALA A 209 -1.58 10.56 -6.79
N GLU A 210 -0.85 9.53 -7.21
CA GLU A 210 -1.29 8.55 -8.21
C GLU A 210 -1.90 7.30 -7.57
N THR A 211 -2.97 6.79 -8.15
CA THR A 211 -3.58 5.51 -7.76
C THR A 211 -3.93 4.69 -9.00
N MET A 212 -3.48 3.44 -9.03
CA MET A 212 -3.85 2.44 -10.03
C MET A 212 -4.80 1.44 -9.41
N VAL A 213 -5.95 1.23 -10.04
CA VAL A 213 -6.89 0.17 -9.68
C VAL A 213 -6.72 -0.99 -10.63
N MET A 214 -6.48 -2.18 -10.08
CA MET A 214 -6.17 -3.40 -10.82
C MET A 214 -7.20 -4.48 -10.53
N HIS A 215 -7.60 -5.22 -11.54
CA HIS A 215 -8.41 -6.41 -11.36
C HIS A 215 -7.56 -7.49 -10.69
N PHE A 216 -8.06 -8.05 -9.59
CA PHE A 216 -7.33 -9.02 -8.77
C PHE A 216 -8.16 -10.28 -8.57
N ASP A 217 -7.54 -11.45 -8.70
CA ASP A 217 -8.16 -12.74 -8.47
C ASP A 217 -7.36 -13.47 -7.37
N PRO A 218 -7.83 -13.48 -6.12
CA PRO A 218 -7.12 -14.09 -5.00
C PRO A 218 -6.97 -15.60 -5.10
N ASP A 219 -7.82 -16.26 -5.88
CA ASP A 219 -7.83 -17.72 -6.03
C ASP A 219 -6.76 -18.22 -7.02
N ARG A 220 -6.19 -17.33 -7.80
CA ARG A 220 -5.11 -17.66 -8.73
C ARG A 220 -3.75 -17.77 -8.06
N PRO A 221 -2.81 -18.47 -8.68
CA PRO A 221 -1.41 -18.47 -8.25
C PRO A 221 -0.85 -17.03 -8.20
N MET A 222 0.08 -16.75 -7.29
CA MET A 222 0.62 -15.42 -7.03
C MET A 222 1.06 -14.67 -8.31
N HIS A 223 1.64 -15.35 -9.27
CA HIS A 223 2.11 -14.78 -10.55
C HIS A 223 0.98 -14.44 -11.54
N ASP A 224 -0.26 -14.77 -11.24
CA ASP A 224 -1.42 -14.59 -12.11
C ASP A 224 -2.61 -13.94 -11.37
N ARG A 225 -2.39 -13.37 -10.19
CA ARG A 225 -3.45 -12.72 -9.42
C ARG A 225 -3.87 -11.36 -9.98
N TYR A 226 -2.93 -10.59 -10.49
CA TYR A 226 -3.23 -9.32 -11.16
C TYR A 226 -3.61 -9.60 -12.62
N GLN A 227 -4.87 -9.41 -12.94
CA GLN A 227 -5.38 -9.65 -14.29
C GLN A 227 -5.15 -8.43 -15.16
N VAL A 228 -4.54 -8.63 -16.34
CA VAL A 228 -4.44 -7.57 -17.34
C VAL A 228 -5.82 -7.42 -18.00
N SER A 229 -6.60 -6.51 -17.45
CA SER A 229 -7.98 -6.28 -17.87
C SER A 229 -8.30 -4.78 -17.84
N HIS A 230 -8.81 -4.27 -18.95
CA HIS A 230 -9.26 -2.89 -19.05
C HIS A 230 -10.78 -2.85 -19.05
N GLY A 231 -11.37 -1.83 -18.38
CA GLY A 231 -12.82 -1.67 -18.34
C GLY A 231 -13.57 -2.73 -17.53
N PHE A 232 -12.93 -3.32 -16.51
CA PHE A 232 -13.55 -4.26 -15.59
C PHE A 232 -14.44 -3.58 -14.52
N LEU A 233 -14.33 -2.26 -14.41
CA LEU A 233 -15.17 -1.39 -13.58
C LEU A 233 -15.85 -0.35 -14.45
N THR A 234 -17.00 0.17 -13.98
CA THR A 234 -17.52 1.41 -14.54
C THR A 234 -16.63 2.58 -14.13
N PRO A 235 -16.60 3.70 -14.90
CA PRO A 235 -15.82 4.87 -14.52
C PRO A 235 -16.14 5.38 -13.12
N GLU A 236 -17.42 5.36 -12.72
CA GLU A 236 -17.89 5.83 -11.42
C GLU A 236 -17.35 4.95 -10.28
N LEU A 237 -17.40 3.63 -10.41
CA LEU A 237 -16.86 2.70 -9.43
C LEU A 237 -15.33 2.77 -9.36
N GLY A 238 -14.66 2.92 -10.51
CA GLY A 238 -13.23 3.13 -10.56
C GLY A 238 -12.81 4.40 -9.81
N GLU A 239 -13.53 5.51 -10.03
CA GLU A 239 -13.30 6.78 -9.32
C GLU A 239 -13.59 6.66 -7.82
N GLU A 240 -14.68 6.00 -7.42
CA GLU A 240 -15.02 5.75 -6.02
C GLU A 240 -13.88 5.00 -5.31
N ILE A 241 -13.35 3.92 -5.90
CA ILE A 241 -12.24 3.15 -5.34
C ILE A 241 -10.96 3.99 -5.24
N VAL A 242 -10.68 4.85 -6.22
CA VAL A 242 -9.55 5.79 -6.16
C VAL A 242 -9.72 6.76 -5.00
N ILE A 243 -10.91 7.36 -4.83
CA ILE A 243 -11.19 8.29 -3.74
C ILE A 243 -11.04 7.60 -2.38
N ILE A 244 -11.60 6.40 -2.20
CA ILE A 244 -11.48 5.61 -0.97
C ILE A 244 -10.00 5.34 -0.66
N SER A 245 -9.21 4.92 -1.63
CA SER A 245 -7.80 4.62 -1.46
C SER A 245 -6.98 5.85 -1.07
N LYS A 246 -7.22 6.98 -1.74
CA LYS A 246 -6.58 8.27 -1.41
C LYS A 246 -7.02 8.79 -0.05
N LEU A 247 -8.30 8.64 0.31
CA LEU A 247 -8.82 9.00 1.63
C LEU A 247 -8.09 8.24 2.75
N ILE A 248 -7.98 6.92 2.61
CA ILE A 248 -7.29 6.06 3.58
C ILE A 248 -5.84 6.52 3.75
N ASN A 249 -5.15 6.75 2.64
CA ASN A 249 -3.75 7.17 2.65
C ASN A 249 -3.58 8.55 3.28
N ALA A 250 -4.41 9.51 2.92
CA ALA A 250 -4.35 10.86 3.49
C ALA A 250 -4.70 10.86 4.99
N PHE A 251 -5.68 10.05 5.42
CA PHE A 251 -6.08 9.93 6.82
C PHE A 251 -4.94 9.37 7.69
N PHE A 252 -4.23 8.33 7.21
CA PHE A 252 -3.14 7.70 7.94
C PHE A 252 -1.75 8.26 7.60
N LEU A 253 -1.66 9.28 6.75
CA LEU A 253 -0.42 9.87 6.28
C LEU A 253 0.50 8.85 5.58
N TRP A 254 -0.10 7.96 4.79
CA TRP A 254 0.62 7.01 3.97
C TRP A 254 0.70 7.51 2.53
N GLU A 255 1.83 7.31 1.91
CA GLU A 255 2.09 7.73 0.53
C GLU A 255 2.44 6.55 -0.38
N PHE A 256 2.52 5.35 0.19
CA PHE A 256 2.80 4.12 -0.51
C PHE A 256 2.02 2.99 0.16
N ASN A 257 0.85 2.67 -0.39
CA ASN A 257 -0.10 1.74 0.21
C ASN A 257 -0.92 1.00 -0.85
N SER A 258 -1.40 -0.20 -0.53
CA SER A 258 -2.38 -0.91 -1.35
C SER A 258 -3.64 -1.21 -0.55
N CYS A 259 -4.80 -1.14 -1.24
CA CYS A 259 -6.10 -1.46 -0.67
C CYS A 259 -6.77 -2.59 -1.46
N GLU A 260 -7.60 -3.38 -0.77
CA GLU A 260 -8.43 -4.42 -1.36
C GLU A 260 -9.90 -4.00 -1.24
N THR A 261 -10.60 -3.99 -2.36
CA THR A 261 -12.01 -3.60 -2.44
C THR A 261 -12.79 -4.62 -3.25
N ILE A 262 -13.92 -5.06 -2.71
CA ILE A 262 -14.86 -5.93 -3.40
C ILE A 262 -16.00 -5.08 -3.96
N VAL A 263 -16.41 -5.36 -5.19
CA VAL A 263 -17.61 -4.75 -5.79
C VAL A 263 -18.72 -5.78 -5.85
N LYS A 264 -19.86 -5.45 -5.26
CA LYS A 264 -21.07 -6.25 -5.25
C LYS A 264 -22.31 -5.38 -5.42
N ASP A 265 -23.20 -5.77 -6.31
CA ASP A 265 -24.45 -5.06 -6.61
C ASP A 265 -24.21 -3.58 -6.96
N GLY A 266 -23.07 -3.28 -7.63
CA GLY A 266 -22.67 -1.93 -8.00
C GLY A 266 -22.17 -1.07 -6.83
N GLU A 267 -21.82 -1.65 -5.68
CA GLU A 267 -21.30 -0.97 -4.50
C GLU A 267 -19.88 -1.43 -4.17
N ALA A 268 -19.02 -0.48 -3.73
CA ALA A 268 -17.64 -0.77 -3.34
C ALA A 268 -17.53 -1.00 -1.83
N PHE A 269 -16.98 -2.17 -1.46
CA PHE A 269 -16.74 -2.58 -0.07
C PHE A 269 -15.23 -2.70 0.18
N PRO A 270 -14.57 -1.73 0.80
CA PRO A 270 -13.18 -1.87 1.20
C PRO A 270 -13.07 -2.91 2.33
N ILE A 271 -12.24 -3.94 2.14
CA ILE A 271 -12.12 -5.09 3.04
C ILE A 271 -10.73 -5.25 3.68
N ASP A 272 -9.70 -4.72 3.06
CA ASP A 272 -8.34 -4.60 3.61
C ASP A 272 -7.63 -3.41 2.95
N TYR A 273 -7.13 -2.48 3.77
CA TYR A 273 -6.57 -1.24 3.27
C TYR A 273 -5.39 -0.74 4.10
N ALA A 274 -4.88 -1.57 4.98
CA ALA A 274 -3.71 -1.24 5.81
C ALA A 274 -2.49 -2.04 5.35
N ASN A 275 -2.00 -1.77 4.15
CA ASN A 275 -0.82 -2.40 3.58
C ASN A 275 0.19 -1.33 3.10
N ALA A 276 0.70 -0.58 4.06
CA ALA A 276 1.58 0.56 3.84
C ALA A 276 3.06 0.16 3.64
N CYS A 277 3.33 -0.94 3.04
CA CYS A 277 4.59 -1.39 2.45
C CYS A 277 4.24 -2.46 1.41
N PRO A 278 3.46 -2.12 0.37
CA PRO A 278 2.92 -3.09 -0.55
C PRO A 278 4.03 -3.79 -1.34
N ASP A 279 3.76 -5.03 -1.73
CA ASP A 279 4.60 -5.71 -2.68
C ASP A 279 4.48 -5.05 -4.07
N VAL A 280 5.61 -4.65 -4.62
CA VAL A 280 5.73 -4.07 -5.96
C VAL A 280 6.76 -4.83 -6.81
N SER A 281 6.98 -6.11 -6.49
CA SER A 281 7.89 -6.94 -7.26
C SER A 281 7.41 -7.14 -8.70
N LEU A 282 8.36 -7.37 -9.61
CA LEU A 282 8.09 -7.69 -11.01
C LEU A 282 7.22 -8.95 -11.15
N ILE A 283 7.43 -9.94 -10.27
CA ILE A 283 6.68 -11.20 -10.31
C ILE A 283 5.20 -10.98 -9.98
N SER A 284 4.92 -10.13 -9.01
CA SER A 284 3.54 -9.84 -8.60
C SER A 284 2.84 -8.89 -9.56
N LEU A 285 3.45 -7.74 -9.85
CA LEU A 285 2.82 -6.67 -10.63
C LEU A 285 2.91 -6.87 -12.15
N HIS A 286 3.93 -7.58 -12.62
CA HIS A 286 4.20 -7.89 -14.04
C HIS A 286 3.84 -6.74 -15.01
N TYR A 287 2.74 -6.79 -15.72
CA TYR A 287 2.25 -5.75 -16.63
C TYR A 287 2.15 -4.36 -15.95
N TYR A 288 1.78 -4.30 -14.66
CA TYR A 288 1.61 -3.04 -13.92
C TYR A 288 2.92 -2.53 -13.27
N PHE A 289 3.97 -3.35 -13.26
CA PHE A 289 5.27 -3.02 -12.67
C PHE A 289 5.86 -1.71 -13.20
N PRO A 290 5.88 -1.45 -14.53
CA PRO A 290 6.45 -0.20 -15.04
C PRO A 290 5.72 1.04 -14.57
N TRP A 291 4.39 0.98 -14.43
CA TRP A 291 3.61 2.09 -13.87
C TRP A 291 4.02 2.36 -12.42
N ALA A 292 4.12 1.32 -11.60
CA ALA A 292 4.48 1.47 -10.19
C ALA A 292 5.87 2.10 -10.02
N MET A 293 6.85 1.65 -10.79
CA MET A 293 8.22 2.20 -10.76
C MET A 293 8.26 3.66 -11.18
N LYS A 294 7.53 4.01 -12.24
CA LYS A 294 7.43 5.40 -12.69
C LYS A 294 6.74 6.29 -11.66
N ALA A 295 5.64 5.84 -11.06
CA ALA A 295 4.94 6.59 -10.02
C ALA A 295 5.82 6.80 -8.78
N LEU A 296 6.56 5.76 -8.33
CA LEU A 296 7.53 5.88 -7.23
C LEU A 296 8.63 6.91 -7.54
N ALA A 297 9.22 6.85 -8.73
CA ALA A 297 10.26 7.78 -9.13
C ALA A 297 9.74 9.22 -9.20
N LYS A 298 8.61 9.45 -9.87
CA LYS A 298 8.00 10.78 -10.00
C LYS A 298 7.65 11.38 -8.64
N TRP A 299 7.04 10.58 -7.75
CA TRP A 299 6.66 11.05 -6.41
C TRP A 299 7.89 11.36 -5.56
N ALA A 300 8.91 10.50 -5.55
CA ALA A 300 10.15 10.74 -4.82
C ALA A 300 10.88 12.00 -5.32
N ILE A 301 10.96 12.20 -6.64
CA ILE A 301 11.55 13.40 -7.25
C ILE A 301 10.77 14.65 -6.85
N PHE A 302 9.44 14.62 -6.98
CA PHE A 302 8.58 15.74 -6.59
C PHE A 302 8.78 16.13 -5.13
N CYS A 303 8.68 15.18 -4.20
CA CYS A 303 8.83 15.45 -2.78
C CYS A 303 10.22 16.04 -2.44
N THR A 304 11.26 15.52 -3.09
CA THR A 304 12.63 15.92 -2.82
C THR A 304 12.95 17.31 -3.40
N VAL A 305 12.64 17.52 -4.66
CA VAL A 305 13.00 18.75 -5.39
C VAL A 305 12.17 19.94 -4.93
N THR A 306 10.92 19.73 -4.54
CA THR A 306 10.04 20.81 -4.03
C THR A 306 10.19 21.07 -2.53
N ASP A 307 11.15 20.44 -1.87
CA ASP A 307 11.33 20.48 -0.39
C ASP A 307 10.01 20.22 0.37
N ARG A 308 9.24 19.23 -0.13
CA ARG A 308 7.97 18.85 0.50
C ARG A 308 8.24 18.37 1.92
N ARG A 309 7.53 18.90 2.87
CA ARG A 309 7.65 18.49 4.27
C ARG A 309 6.69 17.39 4.61
N MET A 310 7.21 16.33 5.24
CA MET A 310 6.38 15.24 5.75
C MET A 310 5.50 15.73 6.90
N ARG A 311 4.22 15.39 6.87
CA ARG A 311 3.33 15.56 8.02
C ARG A 311 3.50 14.38 8.96
N ILE A 312 3.65 14.66 10.25
CA ILE A 312 3.82 13.62 11.29
C ILE A 312 2.62 13.56 12.25
N ASP A 313 1.78 14.57 12.26
CA ASP A 313 0.58 14.67 13.08
C ASP A 313 -0.67 14.42 12.24
N GLN A 314 -1.52 13.53 12.73
CA GLN A 314 -2.81 13.23 12.11
C GLN A 314 -3.85 14.29 12.53
N ASP A 315 -4.42 15.01 11.58
CA ASP A 315 -5.58 15.86 11.78
C ASP A 315 -6.87 15.05 11.52
N THR A 316 -7.15 14.09 12.39
CA THR A 316 -8.30 13.20 12.24
C THR A 316 -9.62 13.93 12.37
N ARG A 317 -9.66 15.06 13.09
CA ARG A 317 -10.90 15.81 13.31
C ARG A 317 -11.48 16.34 12.01
N ARG A 318 -10.65 16.82 11.11
CA ARG A 318 -11.07 17.33 9.80
C ARG A 318 -11.89 16.31 9.01
N TYR A 319 -11.50 15.04 9.09
CA TYR A 319 -12.20 13.94 8.43
C TYR A 319 -13.50 13.56 9.15
N PHE A 320 -13.45 13.49 10.49
CA PHE A 320 -14.62 13.15 11.28
C PHE A 320 -15.71 14.21 11.23
N ASP A 321 -15.35 15.49 11.12
CA ASP A 321 -16.32 16.57 10.94
C ASP A 321 -17.16 16.39 9.66
N ILE A 322 -16.60 15.74 8.62
CA ILE A 322 -17.36 15.33 7.42
C ILE A 322 -18.16 14.05 7.68
N GLY A 323 -17.52 13.03 8.29
CA GLY A 323 -18.17 11.74 8.57
C GLY A 323 -19.41 11.90 9.44
N ASP A 324 -19.36 12.78 10.43
CA ASP A 324 -20.44 13.07 11.37
C ASP A 324 -21.60 13.91 10.75
N ARG A 325 -21.45 14.44 9.50
CA ARG A 325 -22.50 15.17 8.78
C ARG A 325 -23.63 14.25 8.36
N THR A 326 -24.80 14.45 8.93
CA THR A 326 -26.02 13.68 8.60
C THR A 326 -26.83 14.30 7.45
N ASP A 327 -26.50 15.49 7.04
CA ASP A 327 -27.12 16.25 5.95
C ASP A 327 -26.48 15.98 4.58
N LEU A 328 -25.31 15.29 4.55
CA LEU A 328 -24.62 14.90 3.33
C LEU A 328 -24.95 13.46 2.94
N SER A 329 -25.18 13.22 1.64
CA SER A 329 -25.21 11.88 1.07
C SER A 329 -23.82 11.21 1.10
N TYR A 330 -23.77 9.93 0.80
CA TYR A 330 -22.51 9.20 0.70
C TYR A 330 -21.58 9.79 -0.39
N GLU A 331 -22.14 10.09 -1.55
CA GLU A 331 -21.42 10.66 -2.69
C GLU A 331 -20.91 12.08 -2.37
N GLU A 332 -21.70 12.88 -1.68
CA GLU A 332 -21.27 14.22 -1.23
C GLU A 332 -20.13 14.14 -0.22
N LYS A 333 -20.15 13.16 0.70
CA LYS A 333 -19.03 12.91 1.62
C LYS A 333 -17.77 12.45 0.88
N LEU A 334 -17.89 11.57 -0.10
CA LEU A 334 -16.76 11.16 -0.93
C LEU A 334 -16.12 12.34 -1.65
N GLU A 335 -16.93 13.25 -2.18
CA GLU A 335 -16.41 14.47 -2.83
C GLU A 335 -15.66 15.39 -1.86
N GLU A 336 -16.15 15.56 -0.63
CA GLU A 336 -15.44 16.32 0.40
C GLU A 336 -14.13 15.61 0.82
N TYR A 337 -14.14 14.30 0.94
CA TYR A 337 -12.94 13.51 1.22
C TYR A 337 -11.91 13.59 0.09
N ARG A 338 -12.37 13.58 -1.17
CA ARG A 338 -11.51 13.79 -2.33
C ARG A 338 -10.74 15.10 -2.25
N LYS A 339 -11.43 16.20 -1.92
CA LYS A 339 -10.80 17.52 -1.77
C LYS A 339 -9.70 17.53 -0.69
N ILE A 340 -9.99 16.92 0.47
CA ILE A 340 -9.01 16.82 1.55
C ILE A 340 -7.80 15.96 1.14
N ALA A 341 -8.04 14.83 0.47
CA ALA A 341 -6.98 13.95 0.01
C ALA A 341 -6.13 14.62 -1.08
N ASP A 342 -6.74 15.32 -2.03
CA ASP A 342 -6.03 16.07 -3.07
C ASP A 342 -5.20 17.22 -2.49
N GLU A 343 -5.70 17.90 -1.45
CA GLU A 343 -4.93 18.89 -0.70
C GLU A 343 -3.76 18.24 0.04
N HIS A 344 -3.97 17.07 0.68
CA HIS A 344 -2.91 16.35 1.38
C HIS A 344 -1.76 15.98 0.46
N PHE A 345 -2.06 15.45 -0.74
CA PHE A 345 -1.06 15.04 -1.72
C PHE A 345 -0.57 16.20 -2.60
N ASP A 346 -1.13 17.41 -2.45
CA ASP A 346 -0.83 18.56 -3.33
C ASP A 346 -0.99 18.15 -4.82
N THR A 347 -2.10 17.44 -5.10
CA THR A 347 -2.33 16.69 -6.36
C THR A 347 -2.16 17.58 -7.59
N ALA A 348 -2.72 18.78 -7.57
CA ALA A 348 -2.66 19.68 -8.71
C ALA A 348 -1.21 20.13 -8.99
N ARG A 349 -0.45 20.50 -7.96
CA ARG A 349 0.96 20.91 -8.08
C ARG A 349 1.84 19.72 -8.51
N TYR A 350 1.54 18.53 -8.02
CA TYR A 350 2.25 17.32 -8.43
C TYR A 350 2.13 17.07 -9.95
N TYR A 351 0.91 17.11 -10.49
CA TYR A 351 0.71 16.90 -11.92
C TYR A 351 1.34 18.04 -12.75
N GLU A 352 1.19 19.31 -12.33
CA GLU A 352 1.86 20.43 -12.99
C GLU A 352 3.38 20.26 -12.99
N PHE A 353 3.95 19.82 -11.86
CA PHE A 353 5.39 19.55 -11.76
C PHE A 353 5.81 18.42 -12.73
N CYS A 354 5.07 17.33 -12.76
CA CYS A 354 5.36 16.20 -13.64
C CYS A 354 5.29 16.60 -15.12
N ASP A 355 4.24 17.30 -15.52
CA ASP A 355 4.06 17.73 -16.91
C ASP A 355 5.17 18.68 -17.36
N LYS A 356 5.64 19.53 -16.47
CA LYS A 356 6.66 20.53 -16.79
C LYS A 356 8.09 20.00 -16.70
N HIS A 357 8.39 19.18 -15.72
CA HIS A 357 9.76 18.78 -15.38
C HIS A 357 10.08 17.32 -15.68
N LEU A 358 9.07 16.47 -15.79
CA LEU A 358 9.22 15.03 -15.98
C LEU A 358 8.42 14.46 -17.20
N PRO A 359 8.16 15.26 -18.29
CA PRO A 359 7.33 14.79 -19.40
C PRO A 359 7.93 13.59 -20.14
N HIS A 360 9.24 13.41 -20.05
CA HIS A 360 10.01 12.36 -20.72
C HIS A 360 10.01 11.02 -19.94
N MET A 361 9.45 10.96 -18.73
CA MET A 361 9.54 9.73 -17.91
C MET A 361 8.79 8.54 -18.50
N ASP A 362 7.77 8.77 -19.33
CA ASP A 362 7.09 7.69 -20.04
C ASP A 362 8.01 7.05 -21.10
N GLU A 363 8.75 7.87 -21.84
CA GLU A 363 9.72 7.42 -22.82
C GLU A 363 10.91 6.70 -22.15
N VAL A 364 11.45 7.29 -21.07
CA VAL A 364 12.54 6.68 -20.29
C VAL A 364 12.15 5.29 -19.77
N MET A 365 10.92 5.13 -19.26
CA MET A 365 10.44 3.84 -18.78
C MET A 365 10.26 2.84 -19.92
N LEU A 366 9.73 3.29 -21.05
CA LEU A 366 9.54 2.44 -22.23
C LEU A 366 10.89 1.95 -22.78
N ASP A 367 11.85 2.85 -22.96
CA ASP A 367 13.20 2.52 -23.42
C ASP A 367 13.91 1.57 -22.46
N TYR A 368 13.69 1.73 -21.15
CA TYR A 368 14.25 0.83 -20.15
C TYR A 368 13.66 -0.57 -20.25
N VAL A 369 12.33 -0.68 -20.30
CA VAL A 369 11.62 -1.99 -20.41
C VAL A 369 11.99 -2.74 -21.69
N GLU A 370 12.20 -2.04 -22.80
CA GLU A 370 12.62 -2.64 -24.08
C GLU A 370 14.15 -2.87 -24.15
N GLY A 371 14.89 -2.42 -23.16
CA GLY A 371 16.36 -2.51 -23.11
C GLY A 371 16.90 -3.83 -22.51
N PRO A 372 18.16 -4.16 -22.83
CA PRO A 372 18.80 -5.39 -22.36
C PRO A 372 18.99 -5.44 -20.84
N ASP A 373 19.16 -4.30 -20.17
CA ASP A 373 19.37 -4.24 -18.71
C ASP A 373 18.12 -4.70 -17.96
N PHE A 374 16.93 -4.33 -18.48
CA PHE A 374 15.67 -4.77 -17.92
C PHE A 374 15.42 -6.26 -18.17
N ASP A 375 15.71 -6.75 -19.38
CA ASP A 375 15.58 -8.16 -19.70
C ASP A 375 16.50 -9.02 -18.81
N GLN A 376 17.72 -8.56 -18.57
CA GLN A 376 18.63 -9.23 -17.62
C GLN A 376 18.03 -9.27 -16.19
N MET A 377 17.52 -8.15 -15.68
CA MET A 377 16.86 -8.08 -14.38
C MET A 377 15.66 -9.03 -14.31
N LEU A 378 14.82 -9.06 -15.34
CA LEU A 378 13.69 -9.99 -15.45
C LEU A 378 14.14 -11.45 -15.35
N VAL A 379 15.16 -11.84 -16.12
CA VAL A 379 15.68 -13.20 -16.11
C VAL A 379 16.23 -13.56 -14.71
N GLU A 380 17.00 -12.68 -14.10
CA GLU A 380 17.53 -12.86 -12.75
C GLU A 380 16.42 -13.00 -11.71
N THR A 381 15.38 -12.16 -11.77
CA THR A 381 14.22 -12.22 -10.88
C THR A 381 13.45 -13.53 -11.03
N VAL A 382 13.16 -13.95 -12.26
CA VAL A 382 12.46 -15.23 -12.52
C VAL A 382 13.29 -16.42 -12.04
N THR A 383 14.59 -16.43 -12.33
CA THR A 383 15.46 -17.56 -11.98
C THR A 383 15.73 -17.66 -10.48
N SER A 384 15.66 -16.56 -9.74
CA SER A 384 15.77 -16.55 -8.27
C SER A 384 14.46 -16.93 -7.57
N THR A 385 13.31 -16.68 -8.22
CA THR A 385 11.98 -16.91 -7.62
C THR A 385 11.42 -18.30 -7.91
N PHE A 386 11.61 -18.80 -9.13
CA PHE A 386 11.01 -20.06 -9.57
C PHE A 386 12.02 -21.22 -9.66
N PRO A 387 11.56 -22.46 -9.47
CA PRO A 387 12.41 -23.66 -9.67
C PRO A 387 12.92 -23.74 -11.12
N ARG A 388 14.12 -24.29 -11.30
CA ARG A 388 14.79 -24.36 -12.62
C ARG A 388 13.94 -24.94 -13.75
N HIS A 389 13.09 -25.93 -13.46
CA HIS A 389 12.24 -26.57 -14.47
C HIS A 389 11.07 -25.68 -14.95
N GLU A 390 10.81 -24.58 -14.28
CA GLU A 390 9.77 -23.61 -14.64
C GLU A 390 10.31 -22.38 -15.38
N HIS A 391 11.64 -22.20 -15.46
CA HIS A 391 12.23 -21.02 -16.10
C HIS A 391 11.84 -20.88 -17.58
N GLU A 392 11.81 -22.00 -18.33
CA GLU A 392 11.40 -22.01 -19.74
C GLU A 392 9.94 -21.56 -19.96
N LYS A 393 9.10 -21.69 -18.93
CA LYS A 393 7.72 -21.24 -18.93
C LYS A 393 7.62 -19.76 -18.54
N PHE A 394 8.23 -19.37 -17.42
CA PHE A 394 7.98 -18.06 -16.83
C PHE A 394 8.78 -16.93 -17.46
N ILE A 395 9.99 -17.13 -17.96
CA ILE A 395 10.73 -16.07 -18.63
C ILE A 395 9.95 -15.55 -19.88
N PRO A 396 9.47 -16.40 -20.81
CA PRO A 396 8.63 -15.92 -21.91
C PRO A 396 7.30 -15.31 -21.46
N HIS A 397 6.69 -15.83 -20.40
CA HIS A 397 5.43 -15.32 -19.84
C HIS A 397 5.58 -13.85 -19.42
N TYR A 398 6.56 -13.53 -18.58
CA TYR A 398 6.79 -12.16 -18.12
C TYR A 398 7.24 -11.22 -19.25
N ARG A 399 8.08 -11.69 -20.17
CA ARG A 399 8.43 -10.94 -21.38
C ARG A 399 7.18 -10.57 -22.19
N GLY A 400 6.24 -11.51 -22.33
CA GLY A 400 4.98 -11.29 -23.05
C GLY A 400 4.10 -10.22 -22.39
N LEU A 401 3.98 -10.25 -21.06
CA LEU A 401 3.21 -9.26 -20.30
C LEU A 401 3.81 -7.85 -20.40
N LEU A 402 5.13 -7.75 -20.32
CA LEU A 402 5.82 -6.46 -20.45
C LEU A 402 5.81 -5.94 -21.89
N ALA A 403 5.89 -6.82 -22.89
CA ALA A 403 5.70 -6.43 -24.29
C ALA A 403 4.27 -5.94 -24.56
N ALA A 404 3.25 -6.55 -23.91
CA ALA A 404 1.88 -6.06 -23.98
C ALA A 404 1.77 -4.65 -23.38
N TRP A 405 2.34 -4.44 -22.19
CA TRP A 405 2.41 -3.10 -21.59
C TRP A 405 3.07 -2.08 -22.52
N ALA A 406 4.22 -2.41 -23.11
CA ALA A 406 4.95 -1.51 -24.02
C ALA A 406 4.12 -1.17 -25.26
N ASN A 407 3.40 -2.14 -25.82
CA ASN A 407 2.49 -1.90 -26.94
C ASN A 407 1.34 -0.98 -26.56
N ASP A 408 0.73 -1.17 -25.38
CA ASP A 408 -0.35 -0.32 -24.87
C ASP A 408 0.14 1.12 -24.62
N GLN A 409 1.39 1.29 -24.13
CA GLN A 409 1.99 2.62 -24.00
C GLN A 409 2.11 3.32 -25.35
N LYS A 410 2.61 2.61 -26.37
CA LYS A 410 2.77 3.14 -27.75
C LYS A 410 1.43 3.45 -28.41
N ALA A 411 0.41 2.67 -28.10
CA ALA A 411 -0.95 2.87 -28.64
C ALA A 411 -1.76 3.96 -27.91
N SER A 412 -1.22 4.56 -26.84
CA SER A 412 -1.92 5.55 -25.98
C SER A 412 -3.27 5.05 -25.48
N VAL A 413 -3.35 3.77 -25.11
CA VAL A 413 -4.58 3.19 -24.54
C VAL A 413 -4.91 3.89 -23.23
N PRO A 414 -6.18 4.35 -22.99
CA PRO A 414 -6.57 4.96 -21.75
C PRO A 414 -6.33 4.01 -20.58
N LYS A 415 -5.61 4.48 -19.57
CA LYS A 415 -5.42 3.75 -18.31
C LYS A 415 -6.56 4.16 -17.38
N ILE A 416 -7.24 3.19 -16.83
CA ILE A 416 -8.23 3.40 -15.78
C ILE A 416 -7.52 3.55 -14.44
#